data_43df0536c3331724d6abcdf43f017695
#
_entry.id   43df0536c3331724d6abcdf43f017695
#
_cell.length_a   1.000
_cell.length_b   1.000
_cell.length_c   1.000
_cell.angle_alpha   90.00
_cell.angle_beta   90.00
_cell.angle_gamma   90.00
#
_symmetry.space_group_name_H-M   'P 1'
#
loop_
_entity.id
_entity.type
_entity.pdbx_description
1 polymer ?
#
loop_
_entity_poly.entity_id
_entity_poly.type
_entity_poly.pdbx_seq_one_letter_code
_entity_poly.pdbx_strand_id
1 'polypeptide(L)'
;LGLLWADAAPDSGGSVYVGFDTRHRSEEFAREVAGAIASYGLAVKVSSSPCPTPVVGWNCAHDPKALGGVVITSSERSCEYGGLIVRGSDGGTCPREFLDKVEQEIFQQASTEAGPFEVADLTSPYIRALAEFVGEPAIRPLKVVVDPMYGSATGVLADLVRSLGHEVIEIHAEKLEDFDGIHPDPKDPWADACEQAVVATGADLGILVD
;
A
#
# COMPACT_ATOMS: atom_id res chain seq x y z
N LEU A 1 15.05 -11.20 3.72
CA LEU A 1 14.30 -11.03 2.46
C LEU A 1 15.25 -10.89 1.27
N GLY A 2 16.13 -9.90 1.25
CA GLY A 2 17.03 -9.63 0.12
C GLY A 2 17.89 -10.83 -0.27
N LEU A 3 18.52 -11.50 0.68
CA LEU A 3 19.30 -12.70 0.45
C LEU A 3 18.47 -13.81 -0.24
N LEU A 4 17.30 -14.12 0.31
CA LEU A 4 16.44 -15.19 -0.22
C LEU A 4 15.94 -14.90 -1.63
N TRP A 5 15.65 -13.63 -1.94
CA TRP A 5 15.27 -13.24 -3.29
C TRP A 5 16.45 -13.25 -4.26
N ALA A 6 17.62 -12.81 -3.83
CA ALA A 6 18.84 -12.89 -4.65
C ALA A 6 19.21 -14.34 -4.97
N ASP A 7 19.13 -15.25 -4.00
CA ASP A 7 19.36 -16.68 -4.19
C ASP A 7 18.35 -17.34 -5.14
N ALA A 8 17.08 -16.86 -5.12
CA ALA A 8 16.03 -17.36 -6.00
C ALA A 8 16.22 -16.91 -7.47
N ALA A 9 16.97 -15.82 -7.72
CA ALA A 9 17.10 -15.22 -9.04
C ALA A 9 18.53 -14.73 -9.32
N PRO A 10 19.55 -15.59 -9.25
CA PRO A 10 20.96 -15.19 -9.29
C PRO A 10 21.38 -14.49 -10.59
N ASP A 11 20.72 -14.79 -11.71
CA ASP A 11 21.08 -14.27 -13.04
C ASP A 11 20.09 -13.27 -13.63
N SER A 12 18.95 -12.99 -12.98
CA SER A 12 17.81 -12.33 -13.63
C SER A 12 17.71 -10.82 -13.39
N GLY A 13 18.52 -10.26 -12.48
CA GLY A 13 18.37 -8.85 -12.12
C GLY A 13 16.95 -8.54 -11.66
N GLY A 14 16.39 -9.36 -10.75
CA GLY A 14 15.01 -9.27 -10.29
C GLY A 14 14.67 -7.94 -9.62
N SER A 15 13.40 -7.54 -9.72
CA SER A 15 12.88 -6.31 -9.11
C SER A 15 12.07 -6.59 -7.86
N VAL A 16 12.13 -5.66 -6.90
CA VAL A 16 11.37 -5.68 -5.65
C VAL A 16 10.67 -4.33 -5.47
N TYR A 17 9.41 -4.35 -5.09
CA TYR A 17 8.60 -3.16 -4.85
C TYR A 17 8.42 -2.93 -3.35
N VAL A 18 8.63 -1.68 -2.90
CA VAL A 18 8.47 -1.31 -1.49
C VAL A 18 7.47 -0.17 -1.37
N GLY A 19 6.41 -0.42 -0.61
CA GLY A 19 5.41 0.58 -0.25
C GLY A 19 5.41 0.85 1.25
N PHE A 20 4.70 1.89 1.66
CA PHE A 20 4.52 2.26 3.06
C PHE A 20 3.20 2.99 3.27
N ASP A 21 2.68 2.95 4.50
CA ASP A 21 1.49 3.66 4.93
C ASP A 21 1.82 5.06 5.50
N THR A 22 0.83 5.70 6.14
CA THR A 22 0.97 7.05 6.70
C THR A 22 1.57 7.09 8.10
N ARG A 23 1.81 5.94 8.76
CA ARG A 23 2.28 5.85 10.15
C ARG A 23 3.63 6.52 10.35
N HIS A 24 3.88 6.89 11.59
CA HIS A 24 5.15 7.48 12.00
C HIS A 24 6.34 6.63 11.52
N ARG A 25 7.29 7.28 10.84
CA ARG A 25 8.51 6.69 10.28
C ARG A 25 8.31 5.56 9.24
N SER A 26 7.10 5.30 8.76
CA SER A 26 6.89 4.23 7.75
C SER A 26 7.73 4.45 6.49
N GLU A 27 7.87 5.69 6.01
CA GLU A 27 8.75 6.02 4.88
C GLU A 27 10.23 5.74 5.18
N GLU A 28 10.70 6.11 6.37
CA GLU A 28 12.08 5.86 6.80
C GLU A 28 12.38 4.35 6.80
N PHE A 29 11.51 3.56 7.42
CA PHE A 29 11.65 2.11 7.43
C PHE A 29 11.57 1.50 6.03
N ALA A 30 10.72 2.01 5.15
CA ALA A 30 10.65 1.56 3.77
C ALA A 30 11.96 1.79 3.01
N ARG A 31 12.60 2.94 3.22
CA ARG A 31 13.91 3.28 2.64
C ARG A 31 15.03 2.40 3.20
N GLU A 32 15.03 2.14 4.50
CA GLU A 32 16.00 1.24 5.13
C GLU A 32 15.86 -0.19 4.59
N VAL A 33 14.64 -0.71 4.52
CA VAL A 33 14.35 -2.04 3.95
C VAL A 33 14.77 -2.10 2.48
N ALA A 34 14.49 -1.06 1.70
CA ALA A 34 14.88 -0.99 0.29
C ALA A 34 16.39 -1.03 0.12
N GLY A 35 17.14 -0.23 0.89
CA GLY A 35 18.60 -0.22 0.87
C GLY A 35 19.19 -1.57 1.26
N ALA A 36 18.64 -2.21 2.29
CA ALA A 36 19.05 -3.53 2.72
C ALA A 36 18.80 -4.61 1.65
N ILE A 37 17.66 -4.56 0.95
CA ILE A 37 17.37 -5.49 -0.16
C ILE A 37 18.29 -5.21 -1.34
N ALA A 38 18.49 -3.95 -1.71
CA ALA A 38 19.32 -3.54 -2.83
C ALA A 38 20.80 -3.89 -2.63
N SER A 39 21.28 -4.03 -1.40
CA SER A 39 22.66 -4.45 -1.11
C SER A 39 23.00 -5.85 -1.63
N TYR A 40 22.00 -6.66 -1.94
CA TYR A 40 22.13 -7.98 -2.57
C TYR A 40 22.09 -7.93 -4.12
N GLY A 41 22.20 -6.74 -4.73
CA GLY A 41 22.23 -6.57 -6.18
C GLY A 41 20.86 -6.57 -6.87
N LEU A 42 19.77 -6.49 -6.09
CA LEU A 42 18.41 -6.45 -6.62
C LEU A 42 18.01 -5.02 -7.00
N ALA A 43 17.22 -4.87 -8.06
CA ALA A 43 16.60 -3.60 -8.43
C ALA A 43 15.40 -3.34 -7.50
N VAL A 44 15.46 -2.26 -6.70
CA VAL A 44 14.40 -1.94 -5.75
C VAL A 44 13.73 -0.62 -6.11
N LYS A 45 12.39 -0.62 -6.14
CA LYS A 45 11.56 0.58 -6.33
C LYS A 45 10.74 0.87 -5.09
N VAL A 46 10.96 2.03 -4.52
CA VAL A 46 10.20 2.54 -3.35
C VAL A 46 9.12 3.49 -3.82
N SER A 47 7.92 3.36 -3.28
CA SER A 47 6.84 4.32 -3.56
C SER A 47 7.26 5.75 -3.20
N SER A 48 6.94 6.70 -4.07
CA SER A 48 7.21 8.13 -3.85
C SER A 48 6.29 8.78 -2.80
N SER A 49 5.24 8.08 -2.37
CA SER A 49 4.28 8.54 -1.36
C SER A 49 3.65 7.34 -0.65
N PRO A 50 3.02 7.54 0.53
CA PRO A 50 2.20 6.50 1.14
C PRO A 50 1.19 5.92 0.15
N CYS A 51 1.09 4.60 0.11
CA CYS A 51 0.22 3.90 -0.84
C CYS A 51 -0.46 2.69 -0.19
N PRO A 52 -1.71 2.38 -0.59
CA PRO A 52 -2.40 1.18 -0.15
C PRO A 52 -1.65 -0.11 -0.54
N THR A 53 -1.75 -1.12 0.32
CA THR A 53 -1.09 -2.43 0.09
C THR A 53 -1.34 -3.03 -1.31
N PRO A 54 -2.54 -2.96 -1.91
CA PRO A 54 -2.80 -3.46 -3.27
C PRO A 54 -1.93 -2.81 -4.35
N VAL A 55 -1.48 -1.57 -4.17
CA VAL A 55 -0.58 -0.89 -5.11
C VAL A 55 0.70 -1.70 -5.30
N VAL A 56 1.33 -2.13 -4.20
CA VAL A 56 2.56 -2.94 -4.26
C VAL A 56 2.28 -4.30 -4.91
N GLY A 57 1.21 -4.98 -4.50
CA GLY A 57 0.83 -6.26 -5.09
C GLY A 57 0.59 -6.15 -6.61
N TRP A 58 -0.12 -5.13 -7.06
CA TRP A 58 -0.38 -4.91 -8.49
C TRP A 58 0.92 -4.69 -9.27
N ASN A 59 1.84 -3.86 -8.77
CA ASN A 59 3.13 -3.63 -9.42
C ASN A 59 3.97 -4.91 -9.50
N CYS A 60 3.94 -5.76 -8.47
CA CYS A 60 4.57 -7.08 -8.52
C CYS A 60 3.97 -7.94 -9.64
N ALA A 61 2.65 -8.08 -9.68
CA ALA A 61 1.95 -8.94 -10.64
C ALA A 61 2.13 -8.49 -12.10
N HIS A 62 2.42 -7.20 -12.35
CA HIS A 62 2.56 -6.63 -13.70
C HIS A 62 4.01 -6.40 -14.13
N ASP A 63 4.98 -6.80 -13.32
CA ASP A 63 6.39 -6.84 -13.70
C ASP A 63 6.88 -8.29 -13.79
N PRO A 64 7.18 -8.82 -14.99
CA PRO A 64 7.63 -10.21 -15.14
C PRO A 64 8.98 -10.50 -14.47
N LYS A 65 9.70 -9.47 -14.02
CA LYS A 65 10.95 -9.58 -13.27
C LYS A 65 10.74 -9.44 -11.77
N ALA A 66 9.52 -9.18 -11.30
CA ALA A 66 9.27 -9.01 -9.88
C ALA A 66 9.53 -10.32 -9.12
N LEU A 67 10.29 -10.23 -8.06
CA LEU A 67 10.49 -11.30 -7.08
C LEU A 67 9.47 -11.23 -5.95
N GLY A 68 8.92 -10.04 -5.72
CA GLY A 68 7.92 -9.77 -4.71
C GLY A 68 7.94 -8.31 -4.26
N GLY A 69 7.24 -8.05 -3.17
CA GLY A 69 7.15 -6.71 -2.59
C GLY A 69 7.06 -6.71 -1.08
N VAL A 70 7.31 -5.55 -0.51
CA VAL A 70 7.21 -5.27 0.93
C VAL A 70 6.35 -4.04 1.14
N VAL A 71 5.47 -4.09 2.12
CA VAL A 71 4.70 -2.92 2.57
C VAL A 71 4.95 -2.70 4.04
N ILE A 72 5.40 -1.51 4.40
CA ILE A 72 5.56 -1.09 5.80
C ILE A 72 4.21 -0.59 6.27
N THR A 73 3.52 -1.41 7.05
CA THR A 73 2.17 -1.15 7.55
C THR A 73 1.78 -2.14 8.64
N SER A 74 0.83 -1.77 9.46
CA SER A 74 0.14 -2.66 10.40
C SER A 74 -1.35 -2.80 10.09
N SER A 75 -1.78 -2.43 8.86
CA SER A 75 -3.18 -2.53 8.44
C SER A 75 -4.11 -1.78 9.41
N GLU A 76 -5.21 -2.37 9.84
CA GLU A 76 -6.23 -1.76 10.71
C GLU A 76 -5.78 -1.50 12.15
N ARG A 77 -4.56 -1.85 12.55
CA ARG A 77 -4.11 -1.63 13.94
C ARG A 77 -3.92 -0.15 14.24
N SER A 78 -4.06 0.21 15.52
CA SER A 78 -3.82 1.58 16.00
C SER A 78 -2.39 2.08 15.69
N CYS A 79 -2.19 3.40 15.79
CA CYS A 79 -0.98 4.09 15.28
C CYS A 79 0.33 3.65 15.93
N GLU A 80 0.30 3.16 17.16
CA GLU A 80 1.47 2.67 17.90
C GLU A 80 2.06 1.36 17.37
N TYR A 81 1.35 0.65 16.50
CA TYR A 81 1.85 -0.58 15.89
C TYR A 81 2.52 -0.30 14.54
N GLY A 82 3.69 -0.88 14.36
CA GLY A 82 4.38 -0.97 13.08
C GLY A 82 4.42 -2.41 12.60
N GLY A 83 4.58 -2.63 11.31
CA GLY A 83 4.64 -3.96 10.75
C GLY A 83 5.22 -4.00 9.34
N LEU A 84 5.36 -5.19 8.82
CA LEU A 84 5.86 -5.47 7.50
C LEU A 84 5.05 -6.60 6.88
N ILE A 85 4.48 -6.33 5.70
CA ILE A 85 3.75 -7.32 4.91
C ILE A 85 4.59 -7.67 3.67
N VAL A 86 4.79 -8.96 3.42
CA VAL A 86 5.48 -9.45 2.22
C VAL A 86 4.46 -9.89 1.17
N ARG A 87 4.66 -9.46 -0.08
CA ARG A 87 3.88 -9.88 -1.24
C ARG A 87 4.70 -10.78 -2.14
N GLY A 88 4.04 -11.79 -2.72
CA GLY A 88 4.63 -12.65 -3.74
C GLY A 88 4.83 -11.92 -5.08
N SER A 89 5.53 -12.54 -6.01
CA SER A 89 5.70 -12.04 -7.37
C SER A 89 4.40 -11.95 -8.17
N ASP A 90 3.41 -12.73 -7.80
CA ASP A 90 2.04 -12.70 -8.33
C ASP A 90 1.17 -11.58 -7.73
N GLY A 91 1.72 -10.80 -6.79
CA GLY A 91 1.02 -9.75 -6.05
C GLY A 91 0.16 -10.26 -4.88
N GLY A 92 0.03 -11.56 -4.74
CA GLY A 92 -0.70 -12.20 -3.66
C GLY A 92 0.04 -12.23 -2.33
N THR A 93 -0.53 -12.97 -1.38
CA THR A 93 0.13 -13.23 -0.09
C THR A 93 1.35 -14.11 -0.31
N CYS A 94 2.48 -13.73 0.29
CA CYS A 94 3.70 -14.51 0.21
C CYS A 94 3.50 -15.93 0.79
N PRO A 95 4.00 -16.99 0.14
CA PRO A 95 3.89 -18.35 0.64
C PRO A 95 4.49 -18.52 2.04
N ARG A 96 3.83 -19.32 2.88
CA ARG A 96 4.26 -19.54 4.27
C ARG A 96 5.68 -20.11 4.34
N GLU A 97 6.05 -20.99 3.42
CA GLU A 97 7.36 -21.62 3.35
C GLU A 97 8.49 -20.58 3.11
N PHE A 98 8.18 -19.48 2.40
CA PHE A 98 9.13 -18.40 2.22
C PHE A 98 9.27 -17.58 3.51
N LEU A 99 8.16 -17.29 4.18
CA LEU A 99 8.18 -16.55 5.46
C LEU A 99 8.91 -17.34 6.56
N ASP A 100 8.73 -18.65 6.61
CA ASP A 100 9.46 -19.53 7.55
C ASP A 100 10.98 -19.46 7.34
N LYS A 101 11.44 -19.37 6.08
CA LYS A 101 12.86 -19.14 5.78
C LYS A 101 13.32 -17.76 6.22
N VAL A 102 12.51 -16.71 6.00
CA VAL A 102 12.80 -15.36 6.48
C VAL A 102 12.98 -15.35 8.00
N GLU A 103 12.08 -16.01 8.74
CA GLU A 103 12.15 -16.12 10.20
C GLU A 103 13.45 -16.80 10.68
N GLN A 104 13.94 -17.80 9.95
CA GLN A 104 15.20 -18.49 10.28
C GLN A 104 16.43 -17.60 10.08
N GLU A 105 16.36 -16.66 9.14
CA GLU A 105 17.46 -15.76 8.79
C GLU A 105 17.48 -14.44 9.60
N ILE A 106 16.44 -14.14 10.39
CA ILE A 106 16.30 -12.85 11.12
C ILE A 106 17.52 -12.53 12.02
N PHE A 107 18.16 -13.55 12.59
CA PHE A 107 19.30 -13.36 13.51
C PHE A 107 20.67 -13.48 12.83
N GLN A 108 20.71 -13.66 11.51
CA GLN A 108 21.96 -13.65 10.77
C GLN A 108 22.41 -12.21 10.52
N GLN A 109 23.73 -12.02 10.43
CA GLN A 109 24.29 -10.69 10.23
C GLN A 109 23.93 -10.18 8.84
N ALA A 110 23.08 -9.16 8.79
CA ALA A 110 22.75 -8.46 7.54
C ALA A 110 23.95 -7.64 7.02
N SER A 111 23.94 -7.35 5.72
CA SER A 111 24.87 -6.35 5.16
C SER A 111 24.67 -5.01 5.87
N THR A 112 25.74 -4.35 6.25
CA THR A 112 25.71 -3.03 6.89
C THR A 112 25.72 -1.88 5.87
N GLU A 113 25.95 -2.16 4.60
CA GLU A 113 25.97 -1.17 3.52
C GLU A 113 24.64 -1.21 2.76
N ALA A 114 23.95 -0.05 2.71
CA ALA A 114 22.75 0.09 1.90
C ALA A 114 23.10 0.15 0.40
N GLY A 115 22.38 -0.64 -0.41
CA GLY A 115 22.44 -0.55 -1.86
C GLY A 115 21.58 0.59 -2.41
N PRO A 116 21.79 0.99 -3.68
CA PRO A 116 21.00 2.02 -4.34
C PRO A 116 19.60 1.51 -4.71
N PHE A 117 18.58 2.36 -4.55
CA PHE A 117 17.22 2.10 -4.96
C PHE A 117 16.61 3.29 -5.69
N GLU A 118 15.54 3.06 -6.44
CA GLU A 118 14.76 4.07 -7.16
C GLU A 118 13.53 4.48 -6.33
N VAL A 119 13.21 5.77 -6.31
CA VAL A 119 11.92 6.26 -5.82
C VAL A 119 11.01 6.46 -7.03
N ALA A 120 9.84 5.80 -7.03
CA ALA A 120 8.94 5.75 -8.18
C ALA A 120 7.48 5.97 -7.78
N ASP A 121 6.69 6.51 -8.71
CA ASP A 121 5.24 6.54 -8.57
C ASP A 121 4.66 5.15 -8.87
N LEU A 122 4.34 4.41 -7.81
CA LEU A 122 3.72 3.09 -7.89
C LEU A 122 2.20 3.17 -7.98
N THR A 123 1.60 4.29 -7.54
CA THR A 123 0.15 4.43 -7.37
C THR A 123 -0.56 4.75 -8.69
N SER A 124 -0.06 5.70 -9.48
CA SER A 124 -0.74 6.15 -10.70
C SER A 124 -0.97 5.04 -11.73
N PRO A 125 -0.01 4.11 -12.00
CA PRO A 125 -0.27 2.99 -12.89
C PRO A 125 -1.40 2.07 -12.40
N TYR A 126 -1.45 1.80 -11.11
CA TYR A 126 -2.51 1.00 -10.49
C TYR A 126 -3.89 1.65 -10.62
N ILE A 127 -3.99 2.95 -10.33
CA ILE A 127 -5.26 3.68 -10.43
C ILE A 127 -5.78 3.72 -11.88
N ARG A 128 -4.90 3.90 -12.86
CA ARG A 128 -5.28 3.80 -14.28
C ARG A 128 -5.84 2.41 -14.62
N ALA A 129 -5.17 1.36 -14.16
CA ALA A 129 -5.64 -0.01 -14.40
C ALA A 129 -6.99 -0.29 -13.74
N LEU A 130 -7.23 0.26 -12.54
CA LEU A 130 -8.55 0.16 -11.88
C LEU A 130 -9.63 0.89 -12.66
N ALA A 131 -9.36 2.10 -13.14
CA ALA A 131 -10.31 2.85 -13.97
C ALA A 131 -10.63 2.11 -15.27
N GLU A 132 -9.64 1.54 -15.94
CA GLU A 132 -9.81 0.70 -17.14
C GLU A 132 -10.61 -0.57 -16.84
N PHE A 133 -10.36 -1.23 -15.70
CA PHE A 133 -11.07 -2.43 -15.26
C PHE A 133 -12.55 -2.17 -14.97
N VAL A 134 -12.87 -1.04 -14.33
CA VAL A 134 -14.27 -0.63 -14.08
C VAL A 134 -14.98 -0.29 -15.38
N GLY A 135 -14.25 0.26 -16.37
CA GLY A 135 -14.77 0.55 -17.70
C GLY A 135 -15.48 1.90 -17.80
N GLU A 136 -16.57 1.95 -18.59
CA GLU A 136 -17.27 3.20 -18.91
C GLU A 136 -17.82 3.90 -17.65
N PRO A 137 -17.75 5.25 -17.59
CA PRO A 137 -18.33 6.02 -16.50
C PRO A 137 -19.81 5.69 -16.29
N ALA A 138 -20.26 5.83 -15.06
CA ALA A 138 -21.64 5.54 -14.70
C ALA A 138 -22.65 6.36 -15.54
N ILE A 139 -23.67 5.70 -16.02
CA ILE A 139 -24.79 6.34 -16.76
C ILE A 139 -25.48 7.40 -15.89
N ARG A 140 -25.48 7.19 -14.58
CA ARG A 140 -26.00 8.13 -13.59
C ARG A 140 -24.92 8.43 -12.53
N PRO A 141 -24.49 9.68 -12.40
CA PRO A 141 -23.64 10.07 -11.29
C PRO A 141 -24.30 9.75 -9.93
N LEU A 142 -23.51 9.16 -9.04
CA LEU A 142 -23.85 9.01 -7.63
C LEU A 142 -23.14 10.09 -6.82
N LYS A 143 -23.70 10.43 -5.68
CA LYS A 143 -23.04 11.22 -4.64
C LYS A 143 -22.46 10.25 -3.61
N VAL A 144 -21.15 10.22 -3.47
CA VAL A 144 -20.41 9.24 -2.68
C VAL A 144 -19.63 9.93 -1.57
N VAL A 145 -19.78 9.46 -0.34
CA VAL A 145 -18.85 9.80 0.75
C VAL A 145 -17.70 8.80 0.70
N VAL A 146 -16.47 9.29 0.71
CA VAL A 146 -15.26 8.47 0.79
C VAL A 146 -14.54 8.81 2.10
N ASP A 147 -14.24 7.79 2.87
CA ASP A 147 -13.54 7.90 4.15
C ASP A 147 -12.30 6.99 4.16
N PRO A 148 -11.11 7.54 3.90
CA PRO A 148 -9.85 6.81 3.96
C PRO A 148 -9.25 6.75 5.38
N MET A 149 -9.97 7.14 6.41
CA MET A 149 -9.57 7.09 7.83
C MET A 149 -8.16 7.68 8.09
N TYR A 150 -7.84 8.81 7.44
CA TYR A 150 -6.51 9.45 7.46
C TYR A 150 -5.36 8.58 6.90
N GLY A 151 -5.68 7.45 6.28
CA GLY A 151 -4.74 6.42 5.83
C GLY A 151 -4.16 6.64 4.42
N SER A 152 -3.53 5.61 3.92
CA SER A 152 -2.79 5.64 2.64
C SER A 152 -3.68 5.78 1.40
N ALA A 153 -4.99 5.52 1.51
CA ALA A 153 -5.97 5.71 0.45
C ALA A 153 -6.43 7.17 0.28
N THR A 154 -6.04 8.09 1.18
CA THR A 154 -6.38 9.52 1.13
C THR A 154 -6.05 10.16 -0.22
N GLY A 155 -7.04 10.78 -0.84
CA GLY A 155 -6.97 11.36 -2.19
C GLY A 155 -7.05 10.31 -3.31
N VAL A 156 -6.42 9.17 -3.14
CA VAL A 156 -6.30 8.12 -4.17
C VAL A 156 -7.66 7.54 -4.55
N LEU A 157 -8.44 7.09 -3.56
CA LEU A 157 -9.76 6.50 -3.79
C LEU A 157 -10.78 7.54 -4.25
N ALA A 158 -10.76 8.73 -3.63
CA ALA A 158 -11.65 9.81 -4.01
C ALA A 158 -11.42 10.26 -5.46
N ASP A 159 -10.17 10.37 -5.91
CA ASP A 159 -9.84 10.75 -7.28
C ASP A 159 -10.23 9.66 -8.28
N LEU A 160 -10.08 8.39 -7.94
CA LEU A 160 -10.60 7.30 -8.76
C LEU A 160 -12.12 7.41 -8.93
N VAL A 161 -12.87 7.55 -7.84
CA VAL A 161 -14.34 7.64 -7.87
C VAL A 161 -14.81 8.87 -8.66
N ARG A 162 -14.13 10.02 -8.52
CA ARG A 162 -14.39 11.23 -9.34
C ARG A 162 -14.13 10.96 -10.83
N SER A 163 -13.03 10.26 -11.16
CA SER A 163 -12.69 9.95 -12.56
C SER A 163 -13.73 9.06 -13.25
N LEU A 164 -14.48 8.29 -12.47
CA LEU A 164 -15.58 7.44 -12.94
C LEU A 164 -16.91 8.22 -13.09
N GLY A 165 -16.90 9.55 -12.90
CA GLY A 165 -18.04 10.42 -13.13
C GLY A 165 -18.99 10.60 -11.93
N HIS A 166 -18.51 10.29 -10.72
CA HIS A 166 -19.30 10.45 -9.49
C HIS A 166 -18.98 11.76 -8.77
N GLU A 167 -19.94 12.31 -8.01
CA GLU A 167 -19.71 13.38 -7.03
C GLU A 167 -19.12 12.79 -5.76
N VAL A 168 -18.01 13.32 -5.26
CA VAL A 168 -17.32 12.78 -4.09
C VAL A 168 -17.17 13.83 -3.01
N ILE A 169 -17.60 13.46 -1.80
CA ILE A 169 -17.28 14.13 -0.55
C ILE A 169 -16.26 13.22 0.17
N GLU A 170 -15.06 13.70 0.35
CA GLU A 170 -14.02 12.99 1.10
C GLU A 170 -13.96 13.57 2.51
N ILE A 171 -14.09 12.72 3.52
CA ILE A 171 -13.87 13.05 4.93
C ILE A 171 -12.58 12.39 5.39
N HIS A 172 -12.01 12.84 6.51
CA HIS A 172 -10.70 12.39 6.98
C HIS A 172 -9.64 12.40 5.87
N ALA A 173 -9.67 13.49 5.07
CA ALA A 173 -8.94 13.64 3.79
C ALA A 173 -7.47 14.08 3.95
N GLU A 174 -6.91 13.94 5.12
CA GLU A 174 -5.51 14.24 5.42
C GLU A 174 -4.76 12.95 5.75
N LYS A 175 -3.49 12.89 5.37
CA LYS A 175 -2.60 11.77 5.75
C LYS A 175 -1.97 12.09 7.10
N LEU A 176 -2.44 11.46 8.17
CA LEU A 176 -1.97 11.68 9.53
C LEU A 176 -1.32 10.43 10.09
N GLU A 177 -0.18 10.60 10.75
CA GLU A 177 0.62 9.50 11.31
C GLU A 177 -0.07 8.78 12.46
N ASP A 178 -0.93 9.48 13.19
CA ASP A 178 -1.68 9.01 14.35
C ASP A 178 -3.17 8.81 14.08
N PHE A 179 -3.60 8.99 12.80
CA PHE A 179 -4.99 8.88 12.37
C PHE A 179 -5.95 9.79 13.16
N ASP A 180 -5.47 10.94 13.65
CA ASP A 180 -6.21 11.86 14.53
C ASP A 180 -6.82 11.15 15.77
N GLY A 181 -6.15 10.12 16.24
CA GLY A 181 -6.56 9.32 17.40
C GLY A 181 -7.71 8.33 17.15
N ILE A 182 -8.18 8.18 15.90
CA ILE A 182 -9.14 7.11 15.58
C ILE A 182 -8.42 5.78 15.36
N HIS A 183 -9.14 4.69 15.59
CA HIS A 183 -8.67 3.36 15.22
C HIS A 183 -9.03 3.12 13.74
N PRO A 184 -8.07 2.93 12.84
CA PRO A 184 -8.33 2.88 11.40
C PRO A 184 -8.89 1.52 10.95
N ASP A 185 -9.93 1.06 11.64
CA ASP A 185 -10.63 -0.19 11.37
C ASP A 185 -12.04 0.13 10.87
N PRO A 186 -12.40 -0.19 9.61
CA PRO A 186 -13.64 0.21 8.97
C PRO A 186 -14.87 -0.55 9.52
N LYS A 187 -15.08 -0.46 10.81
CA LYS A 187 -16.22 -1.02 11.56
C LYS A 187 -16.64 -0.11 12.71
N ASP A 188 -17.80 -0.37 13.29
CA ASP A 188 -18.32 0.37 14.45
C ASP A 188 -17.36 0.31 15.65
N PRO A 189 -17.20 1.43 16.40
CA PRO A 189 -17.87 2.73 16.19
C PRO A 189 -17.12 3.66 15.21
N TRP A 190 -16.04 3.21 14.58
CA TRP A 190 -15.20 4.06 13.72
C TRP A 190 -15.85 4.36 12.37
N ALA A 191 -16.85 3.56 11.96
CA ALA A 191 -17.66 3.79 10.76
C ALA A 191 -18.68 4.91 10.93
N ASP A 192 -19.04 5.30 12.17
CA ASP A 192 -20.10 6.27 12.49
C ASP A 192 -19.93 7.61 11.75
N ALA A 193 -18.71 8.10 11.61
CA ALA A 193 -18.46 9.38 10.93
C ALA A 193 -18.84 9.32 9.45
N CYS A 194 -18.50 8.23 8.76
CA CYS A 194 -18.87 8.01 7.37
C CYS A 194 -20.39 7.87 7.22
N GLU A 195 -21.05 7.11 8.08
CA GLU A 195 -22.51 6.94 8.08
C GLU A 195 -23.25 8.27 8.30
N GLN A 196 -22.80 9.05 9.29
CA GLN A 196 -23.35 10.37 9.58
C GLN A 196 -23.16 11.32 8.40
N ALA A 197 -22.01 11.29 7.74
CA ALA A 197 -21.73 12.11 6.56
C ALA A 197 -22.65 11.74 5.39
N VAL A 198 -22.90 10.43 5.15
CA VAL A 198 -23.86 9.97 4.14
C VAL A 198 -25.24 10.55 4.39
N VAL A 199 -25.75 10.43 5.62
CA VAL A 199 -27.08 10.95 6.01
C VAL A 199 -27.14 12.49 5.91
N ALA A 200 -26.16 13.18 6.46
CA ALA A 200 -26.12 14.64 6.51
C ALA A 200 -26.02 15.29 5.12
N THR A 201 -25.32 14.64 4.19
CA THR A 201 -25.10 15.16 2.83
C THR A 201 -26.13 14.66 1.81
N GLY A 202 -26.96 13.68 2.19
CA GLY A 202 -27.89 13.01 1.28
C GLY A 202 -27.14 12.23 0.18
N ALA A 203 -25.98 11.65 0.52
CA ALA A 203 -25.21 10.83 -0.41
C ALA A 203 -25.92 9.49 -0.67
N ASP A 204 -25.67 8.91 -1.85
CA ASP A 204 -26.24 7.63 -2.25
C ASP A 204 -25.57 6.45 -1.52
N LEU A 205 -24.26 6.60 -1.20
CA LEU A 205 -23.49 5.58 -0.48
C LEU A 205 -22.24 6.17 0.21
N GLY A 206 -21.66 5.40 1.14
CA GLY A 206 -20.36 5.65 1.74
C GLY A 206 -19.37 4.54 1.43
N ILE A 207 -18.11 4.88 1.25
CA ILE A 207 -16.98 3.95 1.09
C ILE A 207 -15.97 4.27 2.18
N LEU A 208 -15.73 3.28 3.04
CA LEU A 208 -14.80 3.36 4.16
C LEU A 208 -13.68 2.35 3.93
N VAL A 209 -12.42 2.78 4.07
CA VAL A 209 -11.24 1.91 3.88
C VAL A 209 -10.19 2.16 4.96
N ASP A 210 -9.45 1.10 5.34
CA ASP A 210 -8.34 1.19 6.30
C ASP A 210 -7.05 1.76 5.67
#